data_ad90d7177cdafa7a464a82b91ba8e024
#
_entry.id   ad90d7177cdafa7a464a82b91ba8e024
#
_cell.length_a   1.000
_cell.length_b   1.000
_cell.length_c   1.000
_cell.angle_alpha   90.00
_cell.angle_beta   90.00
_cell.angle_gamma   90.00
#
_symmetry.space_group_name_H-M   'P 1'
#
loop_
_entity.id
_entity.type
_entity.pdbx_description
1 polymer ?
#
loop_
_entity_poly.entity_id
_entity_poly.type
_entity_poly.pdbx_seq_one_letter_code
_entity_poly.pdbx_strand_id
1 'polypeptide(L)'
;MVRPPLSRLEHERGQRLGMLLREARGPRSMAEIATVSGVPAETLRKIETGRIATPAFFTVAALAVALGLSLEEIAQACAEPSEALSA
;
A
#
# COMPACT_ATOMS: atom_id res chain seq x y z
N MET A 1 -9.06 25.05 0.88
CA MET A 1 -10.00 23.98 1.25
C MET A 1 -9.34 23.01 2.23
N VAL A 2 -9.96 22.76 3.33
CA VAL A 2 -9.43 21.85 4.33
C VAL A 2 -9.95 20.44 4.04
N ARG A 3 -9.02 19.46 3.94
CA ARG A 3 -9.42 18.07 3.79
C ARG A 3 -9.95 17.55 5.12
N PRO A 4 -11.04 16.79 5.12
CA PRO A 4 -11.45 16.11 6.33
C PRO A 4 -10.39 15.10 6.76
N PRO A 5 -10.24 14.85 8.06
CA PRO A 5 -9.31 13.82 8.50
C PRO A 5 -9.72 12.46 7.99
N LEU A 6 -8.74 11.57 7.81
CA LEU A 6 -9.00 10.20 7.36
C LEU A 6 -9.87 9.47 8.39
N SER A 7 -10.79 8.65 7.91
CA SER A 7 -11.61 7.82 8.76
C SER A 7 -10.78 6.67 9.32
N ARG A 8 -11.30 6.04 10.38
CA ARG A 8 -10.70 4.85 10.96
C ARG A 8 -10.53 3.75 9.91
N LEU A 9 -11.53 3.58 9.06
CA LEU A 9 -11.49 2.59 7.98
C LEU A 9 -10.33 2.87 7.01
N GLU A 10 -10.15 4.13 6.64
CA GLU A 10 -9.07 4.52 5.74
C GLU A 10 -7.69 4.25 6.36
N HIS A 11 -7.53 4.56 7.66
CA HIS A 11 -6.28 4.27 8.36
C HIS A 11 -6.01 2.76 8.42
N GLU A 12 -7.02 1.96 8.71
CA GLU A 12 -6.88 0.52 8.78
C GLU A 12 -6.52 -0.09 7.42
N ARG A 13 -7.15 0.40 6.35
CA ARG A 13 -6.80 -0.03 5.00
C ARG A 13 -5.36 0.30 4.65
N GLY A 14 -4.92 1.49 5.05
CA GLY A 14 -3.53 1.90 4.84
C GLY A 14 -2.53 1.02 5.57
N GLN A 15 -2.86 0.60 6.78
CA GLN A 15 -2.03 -0.31 7.54
C GLN A 15 -1.94 -1.69 6.87
N ARG A 16 -3.05 -2.21 6.38
CA ARG A 16 -3.06 -3.49 5.66
C ARG A 16 -2.25 -3.41 4.38
N LEU A 17 -2.38 -2.30 3.64
CA LEU A 17 -1.59 -2.07 2.45
C LEU A 17 -0.10 -2.09 2.78
N GLY A 18 0.30 -1.37 3.83
CA GLY A 18 1.69 -1.32 4.25
C GLY A 18 2.24 -2.70 4.60
N MET A 19 1.46 -3.51 5.31
CA MET A 19 1.85 -4.86 5.67
C MET A 19 1.99 -5.75 4.44
N LEU A 20 1.07 -5.66 3.51
CA LEU A 20 1.12 -6.44 2.28
C LEU A 20 2.38 -6.11 1.47
N LEU A 21 2.67 -4.82 1.30
CA LEU A 21 3.84 -4.39 0.54
C LEU A 21 5.14 -4.84 1.21
N ARG A 22 5.19 -4.77 2.53
CA ARG A 22 6.36 -5.23 3.28
C ARG A 22 6.58 -6.73 3.11
N GLU A 23 5.52 -7.52 3.19
CA GLU A 23 5.61 -8.97 2.98
C GLU A 23 6.04 -9.29 1.56
N ALA A 24 5.46 -8.62 0.57
CA ALA A 24 5.80 -8.85 -0.83
C ALA A 24 7.24 -8.45 -1.14
N ARG A 25 7.74 -7.41 -0.47
CA ARG A 25 9.13 -6.99 -0.62
C ARG A 25 10.09 -8.06 -0.12
N GLY A 26 9.74 -8.75 0.96
CA GLY A 26 10.57 -9.81 1.52
C GLY A 26 11.96 -9.32 1.91
N PRO A 27 13.02 -10.06 1.54
CA PRO A 27 14.39 -9.68 1.92
C PRO A 27 14.99 -8.56 1.08
N ARG A 28 14.30 -8.10 0.02
CA ARG A 28 14.80 -7.02 -0.83
C ARG A 28 14.78 -5.71 -0.04
N SER A 29 15.77 -4.83 -0.30
CA SER A 29 15.81 -3.54 0.37
C SER A 29 14.80 -2.57 -0.24
N MET A 30 14.45 -1.54 0.53
CA MET A 30 13.61 -0.47 0.00
C MET A 30 14.29 0.24 -1.16
N ALA A 31 15.62 0.36 -1.12
CA ALA A 31 16.38 0.96 -2.22
C ALA A 31 16.24 0.16 -3.51
N GLU A 32 16.28 -1.16 -3.43
CA GLU A 32 16.07 -2.02 -4.59
C GLU A 32 14.69 -1.82 -5.21
N ILE A 33 13.67 -1.80 -4.37
CA ILE A 33 12.30 -1.61 -4.85
C ILE A 33 12.12 -0.18 -5.41
N ALA A 34 12.74 0.82 -4.79
CA ALA A 34 12.71 2.18 -5.31
C ALA A 34 13.30 2.24 -6.72
N THR A 35 14.41 1.55 -6.95
CA THR A 35 15.05 1.52 -8.27
C THR A 35 14.14 0.86 -9.32
N VAL A 36 13.55 -0.27 -8.98
CA VAL A 36 12.70 -1.01 -9.91
C VAL A 36 11.38 -0.30 -10.17
N SER A 37 10.77 0.25 -9.13
CA SER A 37 9.43 0.85 -9.24
C SER A 37 9.44 2.31 -9.68
N GLY A 38 10.55 3.01 -9.45
CA GLY A 38 10.59 4.46 -9.64
C GLY A 38 9.98 5.23 -8.48
N VAL A 39 9.53 4.56 -7.43
CA VAL A 39 8.96 5.19 -6.24
C VAL A 39 10.08 5.45 -5.24
N PRO A 40 10.23 6.67 -4.72
CA PRO A 40 11.29 6.95 -3.75
C PRO A 40 11.22 6.05 -2.53
N ALA A 41 12.37 5.62 -2.02
CA ALA A 41 12.42 4.75 -0.84
C ALA A 41 11.73 5.36 0.37
N GLU A 42 11.82 6.67 0.55
CA GLU A 42 11.15 7.36 1.65
C GLU A 42 9.62 7.27 1.53
N THR A 43 9.11 7.38 0.30
CA THR A 43 7.67 7.22 0.06
C THR A 43 7.24 5.78 0.38
N LEU A 44 8.02 4.80 -0.06
CA LEU A 44 7.74 3.40 0.23
C LEU A 44 7.72 3.15 1.74
N ARG A 45 8.69 3.70 2.47
CA ARG A 45 8.74 3.55 3.93
C ARG A 45 7.49 4.10 4.58
N LYS A 46 7.03 5.29 4.16
CA LYS A 46 5.83 5.91 4.71
C LYS A 46 4.57 5.09 4.43
N ILE A 47 4.51 4.44 3.28
CA ILE A 47 3.38 3.56 2.97
C ILE A 47 3.45 2.29 3.83
N GLU A 48 4.61 1.67 3.94
CA GLU A 48 4.76 0.43 4.72
C GLU A 48 4.47 0.63 6.21
N THR A 49 4.73 1.82 6.73
CA THR A 49 4.49 2.13 8.15
C THR A 49 3.10 2.72 8.40
N GLY A 50 2.29 2.87 7.36
CA GLY A 50 0.94 3.41 7.50
C GLY A 50 0.86 4.92 7.60
N ARG A 51 1.98 5.64 7.50
CA ARG A 51 2.00 7.10 7.57
C ARG A 51 1.31 7.74 6.38
N ILE A 52 1.42 7.11 5.22
CA ILE A 52 0.63 7.47 4.04
C ILE A 52 -0.41 6.38 3.88
N ALA A 53 -1.63 6.64 4.35
CA ALA A 53 -2.68 5.64 4.36
C ALA A 53 -3.37 5.49 3.00
N THR A 54 -3.41 6.57 2.23
CA THR A 54 -4.09 6.59 0.93
C THR A 54 -3.14 7.10 -0.15
N PRO A 55 -2.14 6.28 -0.54
CA PRO A 55 -1.20 6.70 -1.58
C PRO A 55 -1.89 6.86 -2.93
N ALA A 56 -1.28 7.65 -3.80
CA ALA A 56 -1.80 7.87 -5.14
C ALA A 56 -1.88 6.56 -5.91
N PHE A 57 -2.89 6.44 -6.77
CA PHE A 57 -3.13 5.21 -7.53
C PHE A 57 -1.90 4.78 -8.33
N PHE A 58 -1.26 5.69 -9.05
CA PHE A 58 -0.12 5.30 -9.90
C PHE A 58 1.12 4.92 -9.09
N THR A 59 1.25 5.45 -7.87
CA THR A 59 2.29 5.00 -6.95
C THR A 59 2.04 3.54 -6.57
N VAL A 60 0.81 3.20 -6.21
CA VAL A 60 0.44 1.83 -5.87
C VAL A 60 0.62 0.91 -7.07
N ALA A 61 0.21 1.35 -8.25
CA ALA A 61 0.35 0.54 -9.47
C ALA A 61 1.82 0.23 -9.77
N ALA A 62 2.70 1.21 -9.63
CA ALA A 62 4.14 1.02 -9.86
C ALA A 62 4.73 0.03 -8.84
N LEU A 63 4.34 0.13 -7.59
CA LEU A 63 4.80 -0.81 -6.56
C LEU A 63 4.26 -2.22 -6.82
N ALA A 64 3.01 -2.33 -7.26
CA ALA A 64 2.41 -3.62 -7.57
C ALA A 64 3.21 -4.34 -8.67
N VAL A 65 3.55 -3.64 -9.73
CA VAL A 65 4.36 -4.22 -10.82
C VAL A 65 5.72 -4.65 -10.29
N ALA A 66 6.38 -3.80 -9.52
CA ALA A 66 7.72 -4.09 -8.99
C ALA A 66 7.72 -5.29 -8.04
N LEU A 67 6.65 -5.48 -7.29
CA LEU A 67 6.55 -6.52 -6.28
C LEU A 67 5.85 -7.79 -6.78
N GLY A 68 5.36 -7.79 -8.01
CA GLY A 68 4.67 -8.95 -8.57
C GLY A 68 3.26 -9.15 -8.02
N LEU A 69 2.62 -8.07 -7.60
CA LEU A 69 1.25 -8.11 -7.08
C LEU A 69 0.28 -7.61 -8.14
N SER A 70 -0.93 -8.16 -8.14
CA SER A 70 -2.02 -7.59 -8.95
C SER A 70 -2.75 -6.54 -8.13
N LEU A 71 -3.42 -5.62 -8.82
CA LEU A 71 -4.26 -4.63 -8.12
C LEU A 71 -5.42 -5.30 -7.40
N GLU A 72 -5.93 -6.40 -7.94
CA GLU A 72 -6.99 -7.17 -7.30
C GLU A 72 -6.52 -7.76 -5.97
N GLU A 73 -5.31 -8.36 -5.94
CA GLU A 73 -4.74 -8.87 -4.70
C GLU A 73 -4.61 -7.77 -3.65
N ILE A 74 -4.19 -6.59 -4.07
CA ILE A 74 -4.05 -5.44 -3.16
C ILE A 74 -5.42 -5.04 -2.62
N ALA A 75 -6.41 -4.92 -3.50
CA ALA A 75 -7.76 -4.53 -3.09
C ALA A 75 -8.34 -5.52 -2.09
N GLN A 76 -8.18 -6.82 -2.34
CA GLN A 76 -8.68 -7.85 -1.45
C GLN A 76 -7.98 -7.84 -0.09
N ALA A 77 -6.68 -7.67 -0.09
CA ALA A 77 -5.90 -7.65 1.15
C ALA A 77 -6.24 -6.45 2.02
N CYS A 78 -6.63 -5.33 1.41
CA CYS A 78 -6.95 -4.10 2.13
C CYS A 78 -8.42 -4.05 2.58
N ALA A 79 -9.28 -4.91 2.04
CA ALA A 79 -10.69 -4.92 2.41
C ALA A 79 -10.88 -5.34 3.86
N GLU A 80 -11.90 -4.77 4.52
CA GLU A 80 -12.27 -5.23 5.84
C GLU A 80 -12.90 -6.61 5.75
N PRO A 81 -12.74 -7.44 6.81
CA PRO A 81 -13.38 -8.77 6.82
C PRO A 81 -14.88 -8.72 6.57
N SER A 82 -15.57 -7.69 7.07
CA SER A 82 -17.00 -7.53 6.84
C SER A 82 -17.32 -7.24 5.38
N GLU A 83 -16.49 -6.46 4.70
CA GLU A 83 -16.62 -6.17 3.27
C GLU A 83 -16.40 -7.44 2.45
N ALA A 84 -15.38 -8.22 2.81
CA ALA A 84 -15.06 -9.46 2.11
C ALA A 84 -16.19 -10.48 2.25
N LEU A 85 -16.83 -10.55 3.41
CA LEU A 85 -17.93 -11.47 3.65
C LEU A 85 -19.22 -11.04 2.98
N SER A 86 -19.37 -9.76 2.68
CA SER A 86 -20.57 -9.21 2.06
C SER A 86 -20.56 -9.31 0.54
N ALA A 87 -19.44 -9.60 -0.03
CA ALA A 87 -19.26 -9.60 -1.47
C ALA A 87 -20.04 -10.71 -2.19
#